data_da9e450b43588536ad5f9b570c3083b1
#
_entry.id   da9e450b43588536ad5f9b570c3083b1
#
_cell.length_a   1.000
_cell.length_b   1.000
_cell.length_c   1.000
_cell.angle_alpha   90.00
_cell.angle_beta   90.00
_cell.angle_gamma   90.00
#
_symmetry.space_group_name_H-M   'P 1'
#
loop_
_entity.id
_entity.type
_entity.pdbx_description
1 polymer ?
#
loop_
_entity_poly.entity_id
_entity_poly.type
_entity_poly.pdbx_seq_one_letter_code
_entity_poly.pdbx_strand_id
1 'polypeptide(L)'
;MTDVLTALQDDFKLFLQALWSQLDLPEPTKAQYAIAEYLQSGPKRLQIQAFRGVGKSWITGAFVLWTLFNNPEKKIMIISASKERADNMSIFLQKLIIETPWLSHLQPKSDDARWSRISFDVNCSPSQAPSVKSVGITGQLTGSRADLMILDDIEVPGNSMTEFMRSKLLQLCTEAESILTPKDDSRIMYLGTPQTTFTIYRKLAERNYRPFVWPARVPRSLSNYEGLLAPRSEEHTSELQSPMYLVCR
;
A
#
# COMPACT_ATOMS: atom_id res chain seq x y z
N MET A 1 -27.86 -10.02 4.29
CA MET A 1 -26.82 -9.71 3.30
C MET A 1 -26.43 -8.23 3.33
N THR A 2 -27.37 -7.31 3.46
CA THR A 2 -27.11 -5.86 3.56
C THR A 2 -26.23 -5.51 4.77
N ASP A 3 -26.50 -6.08 5.94
CA ASP A 3 -25.74 -5.82 7.18
C ASP A 3 -24.25 -6.25 7.09
N VAL A 4 -23.96 -7.34 6.38
CA VAL A 4 -22.58 -7.82 6.21
C VAL A 4 -21.80 -6.86 5.28
N LEU A 5 -22.41 -6.42 4.18
CA LEU A 5 -21.75 -5.48 3.27
C LEU A 5 -21.49 -4.14 3.95
N THR A 6 -22.40 -3.64 4.78
CA THR A 6 -22.22 -2.43 5.57
C THR A 6 -21.05 -2.60 6.55
N ALA A 7 -20.95 -3.72 7.25
CA ALA A 7 -19.84 -3.99 8.15
C ALA A 7 -18.47 -4.01 7.41
N LEU A 8 -18.44 -4.57 6.18
CA LEU A 8 -17.24 -4.55 5.33
C LEU A 8 -16.87 -3.13 4.83
N GLN A 9 -17.87 -2.25 4.67
CA GLN A 9 -17.65 -0.84 4.33
C GLN A 9 -17.01 -0.07 5.49
N ASP A 10 -17.49 -0.29 6.71
CA ASP A 10 -17.11 0.49 7.87
C ASP A 10 -15.77 0.05 8.48
N ASP A 11 -15.39 -1.22 8.36
CA ASP A 11 -14.17 -1.78 8.97
C ASP A 11 -13.30 -2.48 7.95
N PHE A 12 -12.16 -1.87 7.64
CA PHE A 12 -11.17 -2.44 6.73
C PHE A 12 -10.56 -3.76 7.25
N LYS A 13 -10.50 -4.00 8.55
CA LYS A 13 -10.02 -5.27 9.10
C LYS A 13 -10.96 -6.42 8.75
N LEU A 14 -12.27 -6.18 8.82
CA LEU A 14 -13.28 -7.16 8.39
C LEU A 14 -13.21 -7.42 6.88
N PHE A 15 -13.04 -6.36 6.09
CA PHE A 15 -12.84 -6.48 4.65
C PHE A 15 -11.60 -7.31 4.32
N LEU A 16 -10.48 -7.03 4.99
CA LEU A 16 -9.22 -7.77 4.83
C LEU A 16 -9.41 -9.25 5.18
N GLN A 17 -10.06 -9.56 6.29
CA GLN A 17 -10.35 -10.94 6.72
C GLN A 17 -11.23 -11.67 5.70
N ALA A 18 -12.28 -11.04 5.22
CA ALA A 18 -13.16 -11.60 4.20
C ALA A 18 -12.40 -11.90 2.89
N LEU A 19 -11.52 -10.99 2.46
CA LEU A 19 -10.71 -11.17 1.27
C LEU A 19 -9.68 -12.31 1.46
N TRP A 20 -9.02 -12.39 2.62
CA TRP A 20 -8.10 -13.49 2.96
C TRP A 20 -8.80 -14.84 2.94
N SER A 21 -10.01 -14.92 3.53
CA SER A 21 -10.83 -16.13 3.50
C SER A 21 -11.20 -16.54 2.05
N GLN A 22 -11.54 -15.58 1.20
CA GLN A 22 -11.85 -15.84 -0.21
C GLN A 22 -10.65 -16.39 -0.99
N LEU A 23 -9.43 -16.08 -0.57
CA LEU A 23 -8.18 -16.50 -1.20
C LEU A 23 -7.56 -17.75 -0.55
N ASP A 24 -8.29 -18.43 0.34
CA ASP A 24 -7.79 -19.56 1.13
C ASP A 24 -6.47 -19.26 1.87
N LEU A 25 -6.29 -18.00 2.27
CA LEU A 25 -5.14 -17.59 3.07
C LEU A 25 -5.42 -17.81 4.56
N PRO A 26 -4.36 -18.04 5.35
CA PRO A 26 -4.50 -18.06 6.82
C PRO A 26 -5.07 -16.76 7.34
N GLU A 27 -5.76 -16.79 8.47
CA GLU A 27 -6.29 -15.58 9.12
C GLU A 27 -5.19 -14.51 9.25
N PRO A 28 -5.52 -13.22 8.99
CA PRO A 28 -4.55 -12.15 9.14
C PRO A 28 -3.96 -12.11 10.54
N THR A 29 -2.65 -11.98 10.61
CA THR A 29 -1.92 -11.87 11.87
C THR A 29 -2.22 -10.55 12.59
N LYS A 30 -1.94 -10.49 13.90
CA LYS A 30 -2.08 -9.24 14.69
C LYS A 30 -1.32 -8.06 14.07
N ALA A 31 -0.13 -8.30 13.50
CA ALA A 31 0.64 -7.28 12.80
C ALA A 31 -0.07 -6.78 11.54
N GLN A 32 -0.67 -7.68 10.77
CA GLN A 32 -1.44 -7.33 9.57
C GLN A 32 -2.70 -6.54 9.91
N TYR A 33 -3.42 -6.92 10.97
CA TYR A 33 -4.56 -6.15 11.47
C TYR A 33 -4.14 -4.76 11.98
N ALA A 34 -3.01 -4.64 12.68
CA ALA A 34 -2.51 -3.34 13.12
C ALA A 34 -2.11 -2.43 11.95
N ILE A 35 -1.53 -3.00 10.88
CA ILE A 35 -1.25 -2.27 9.64
C ILE A 35 -2.56 -1.83 8.97
N ALA A 36 -3.56 -2.71 8.90
CA ALA A 36 -4.87 -2.40 8.34
C ALA A 36 -5.56 -1.26 9.09
N GLU A 37 -5.57 -1.30 10.41
CA GLU A 37 -6.11 -0.25 11.24
C GLU A 37 -5.41 1.09 11.02
N TYR A 38 -4.07 1.08 10.91
CA TYR A 38 -3.31 2.30 10.63
C TYR A 38 -3.53 2.83 9.20
N LEU A 39 -3.77 1.98 8.22
CA LEU A 39 -4.19 2.40 6.88
C LEU A 39 -5.57 3.06 6.92
N GLN A 40 -6.53 2.52 7.65
CA GLN A 40 -7.88 3.07 7.76
C GLN A 40 -7.90 4.39 8.54
N SER A 41 -7.39 4.40 9.76
CA SER A 41 -7.55 5.48 10.75
C SER A 41 -6.39 6.47 10.80
N GLY A 42 -5.26 6.14 10.15
CA GLY A 42 -4.05 6.96 10.20
C GLY A 42 -4.17 8.31 9.48
N PRO A 43 -3.16 9.18 9.63
CA PRO A 43 -3.18 10.52 9.06
C PRO A 43 -3.18 10.50 7.52
N LYS A 44 -3.49 11.66 6.91
CA LYS A 44 -3.49 11.82 5.44
C LYS A 44 -2.12 11.54 4.82
N ARG A 45 -1.05 11.86 5.52
CA ARG A 45 0.35 11.60 5.16
C ARG A 45 0.93 10.60 6.14
N LEU A 46 1.05 9.36 5.73
CA LEU A 46 1.57 8.29 6.58
C LEU A 46 2.69 7.51 5.90
N GLN A 47 3.51 6.87 6.71
CA GLN A 47 4.47 5.88 6.24
C GLN A 47 4.45 4.62 7.12
N ILE A 48 4.49 3.48 6.47
CA ILE A 48 4.53 2.16 7.08
C ILE A 48 5.87 1.54 6.76
N GLN A 49 6.66 1.30 7.80
CA GLN A 49 7.92 0.57 7.70
C GLN A 49 7.70 -0.79 8.33
N ALA A 50 7.71 -1.85 7.55
CA ALA A 50 7.48 -3.18 8.06
C ALA A 50 8.44 -4.19 7.44
N PHE A 51 8.72 -5.28 8.15
CA PHE A 51 9.62 -6.32 7.72
C PHE A 51 9.14 -7.02 6.44
N ARG A 52 10.08 -7.67 5.74
CA ARG A 52 9.75 -8.48 4.55
C ARG A 52 8.94 -9.70 4.96
N GLY A 53 7.96 -10.07 4.13
CA GLY A 53 7.09 -11.22 4.38
C GLY A 53 5.85 -10.93 5.22
N VAL A 54 5.68 -9.72 5.81
CA VAL A 54 4.45 -9.36 6.53
C VAL A 54 3.22 -9.22 5.62
N GLY A 55 3.40 -9.25 4.29
CA GLY A 55 2.29 -9.14 3.34
C GLY A 55 1.86 -7.70 3.02
N LYS A 56 2.78 -6.70 3.15
CA LYS A 56 2.46 -5.28 2.86
C LYS A 56 1.69 -5.09 1.56
N SER A 57 2.20 -5.61 0.46
CA SER A 57 1.58 -5.43 -0.87
C SER A 57 0.20 -6.06 -0.97
N TRP A 58 -0.04 -7.18 -0.28
CA TRP A 58 -1.37 -7.81 -0.19
C TRP A 58 -2.36 -6.93 0.57
N ILE A 59 -1.94 -6.41 1.74
CA ILE A 59 -2.76 -5.49 2.56
C ILE A 59 -3.02 -4.20 1.78
N THR A 60 -2.01 -3.69 1.07
CA THR A 60 -2.13 -2.51 0.21
C THR A 60 -3.15 -2.74 -0.91
N GLY A 61 -3.07 -3.88 -1.59
CA GLY A 61 -4.05 -4.25 -2.61
C GLY A 61 -5.47 -4.33 -2.06
N ALA A 62 -5.64 -4.97 -0.90
CA ALA A 62 -6.92 -5.01 -0.20
C ALA A 62 -7.43 -3.61 0.15
N PHE A 63 -6.54 -2.69 0.57
CA PHE A 63 -6.91 -1.32 0.91
C PHE A 63 -7.35 -0.51 -0.31
N VAL A 64 -6.72 -0.72 -1.46
CA VAL A 64 -7.16 -0.14 -2.74
C VAL A 64 -8.57 -0.60 -3.08
N LEU A 65 -8.84 -1.91 -3.01
CA LEU A 65 -10.16 -2.47 -3.27
C LEU A 65 -11.21 -1.98 -2.28
N TRP A 66 -10.87 -1.89 -0.99
CA TRP A 66 -11.74 -1.35 0.03
C TRP A 66 -12.09 0.13 -0.21
N THR A 67 -11.11 0.92 -0.66
CA THR A 67 -11.33 2.32 -1.03
C THR A 67 -12.32 2.44 -2.19
N LEU A 68 -12.17 1.60 -3.23
CA LEU A 68 -13.08 1.57 -4.37
C LEU A 68 -14.44 0.96 -4.03
N PHE A 69 -14.48 -0.01 -3.12
CA PHE A 69 -15.71 -0.61 -2.60
C PHE A 69 -16.58 0.42 -1.89
N ASN A 70 -15.96 1.33 -1.13
CA ASN A 70 -16.64 2.44 -0.46
C ASN A 70 -16.96 3.60 -1.40
N ASN A 71 -16.08 3.89 -2.36
CA ASN A 71 -16.28 4.98 -3.32
C ASN A 71 -15.62 4.66 -4.66
N PRO A 72 -16.38 4.13 -5.63
CA PRO A 72 -15.88 3.81 -6.97
C PRO A 72 -15.36 5.02 -7.77
N GLU A 73 -15.75 6.24 -7.39
CA GLU A 73 -15.33 7.47 -8.06
C GLU A 73 -13.89 7.89 -7.70
N LYS A 74 -13.29 7.30 -6.67
CA LYS A 74 -11.91 7.59 -6.25
C LYS A 74 -10.91 7.24 -7.35
N LYS A 75 -9.93 8.12 -7.51
CA LYS A 75 -8.80 7.92 -8.42
C LYS A 75 -7.56 7.55 -7.61
N ILE A 76 -7.03 6.37 -7.88
CA ILE A 76 -5.95 5.77 -7.09
C ILE A 76 -4.71 5.63 -7.96
N MET A 77 -3.56 6.06 -7.46
CA MET A 77 -2.27 5.85 -8.10
C MET A 77 -1.39 4.96 -7.23
N ILE A 78 -0.89 3.89 -7.83
CA ILE A 78 0.06 2.97 -7.21
C ILE A 78 1.42 3.18 -7.85
N ILE A 79 2.41 3.52 -7.04
CA ILE A 79 3.78 3.76 -7.47
C ILE A 79 4.68 2.71 -6.81
N SER A 80 5.47 2.01 -7.60
CA SER A 80 6.45 1.03 -7.10
C SER A 80 7.86 1.35 -7.61
N ALA A 81 8.88 0.66 -7.08
CA ALA A 81 10.26 0.87 -7.52
C ALA A 81 10.48 0.62 -9.01
N SER A 82 9.71 -0.28 -9.62
CA SER A 82 9.76 -0.58 -11.05
C SER A 82 8.36 -0.65 -11.66
N LYS A 83 8.31 -0.45 -12.98
CA LYS A 83 7.08 -0.61 -13.75
C LYS A 83 6.49 -2.01 -13.62
N GLU A 84 7.33 -3.04 -13.67
CA GLU A 84 6.90 -4.44 -13.56
C GLU A 84 6.17 -4.73 -12.23
N ARG A 85 6.68 -4.23 -11.11
CA ARG A 85 6.03 -4.39 -9.80
C ARG A 85 4.68 -3.68 -9.76
N ALA A 86 4.62 -2.46 -10.31
CA ALA A 86 3.38 -1.70 -10.40
C ALA A 86 2.35 -2.42 -11.28
N ASP A 87 2.75 -2.92 -12.44
CA ASP A 87 1.89 -3.69 -13.35
C ASP A 87 1.36 -4.98 -12.69
N ASN A 88 2.21 -5.70 -11.94
CA ASN A 88 1.82 -6.90 -11.21
C ASN A 88 0.75 -6.60 -10.14
N MET A 89 0.86 -5.48 -9.43
CA MET A 89 -0.16 -5.04 -8.49
C MET A 89 -1.49 -4.77 -9.22
N SER A 90 -1.46 -4.07 -10.34
CA SER A 90 -2.67 -3.80 -11.14
C SER A 90 -3.36 -5.08 -11.60
N ILE A 91 -2.60 -6.05 -12.14
CA ILE A 91 -3.12 -7.36 -12.55
C ILE A 91 -3.73 -8.10 -11.36
N PHE A 92 -3.08 -8.07 -10.21
CA PHE A 92 -3.57 -8.69 -8.99
C PHE A 92 -4.93 -8.11 -8.56
N LEU A 93 -5.06 -6.79 -8.55
CA LEU A 93 -6.33 -6.12 -8.22
C LEU A 93 -7.45 -6.49 -9.20
N GLN A 94 -7.16 -6.50 -10.50
CA GLN A 94 -8.13 -6.90 -11.52
C GLN A 94 -8.62 -8.34 -11.33
N LYS A 95 -7.71 -9.26 -11.02
CA LYS A 95 -8.07 -10.65 -10.71
C LYS A 95 -8.97 -10.74 -9.49
N LEU A 96 -8.65 -10.02 -8.41
CA LEU A 96 -9.48 -10.01 -7.21
C LEU A 96 -10.88 -9.48 -7.48
N ILE A 97 -11.04 -8.44 -8.31
CA ILE A 97 -12.35 -7.91 -8.71
C ILE A 97 -13.15 -8.97 -9.48
N ILE A 98 -12.50 -9.76 -10.34
CA ILE A 98 -13.16 -10.78 -11.16
C ILE A 98 -13.52 -12.03 -10.33
N GLU A 99 -12.58 -12.48 -9.50
CA GLU A 99 -12.67 -13.77 -8.80
C GLU A 99 -13.44 -13.68 -7.47
N THR A 100 -13.69 -12.46 -6.95
CA THR A 100 -14.38 -12.25 -5.69
C THR A 100 -15.84 -11.86 -5.93
N PRO A 101 -16.83 -12.76 -5.68
CA PRO A 101 -18.24 -12.52 -6.06
C PRO A 101 -18.85 -11.24 -5.45
N TRP A 102 -18.50 -10.90 -4.23
CA TRP A 102 -19.03 -9.71 -3.55
C TRP A 102 -18.36 -8.40 -4.00
N LEU A 103 -17.27 -8.46 -4.82
CA LEU A 103 -16.66 -7.32 -5.51
C LEU A 103 -17.17 -7.15 -6.95
N SER A 104 -18.05 -8.01 -7.44
CA SER A 104 -18.55 -7.99 -8.83
C SER A 104 -19.19 -6.66 -9.24
N HIS A 105 -19.72 -5.89 -8.29
CA HIS A 105 -20.28 -4.56 -8.55
C HIS A 105 -19.21 -3.54 -8.99
N LEU A 106 -17.91 -3.80 -8.73
CA LEU A 106 -16.79 -2.99 -9.21
C LEU A 106 -16.38 -3.33 -10.64
N GLN A 107 -16.84 -4.46 -11.20
CA GLN A 107 -16.53 -4.81 -12.59
C GLN A 107 -17.11 -3.78 -13.54
N PRO A 108 -16.33 -3.28 -14.51
CA PRO A 108 -16.86 -2.34 -15.50
C PRO A 108 -18.00 -2.99 -16.29
N LYS A 109 -19.04 -2.23 -16.56
CA LYS A 109 -20.20 -2.68 -17.33
C LYS A 109 -20.07 -2.42 -18.83
N SER A 110 -19.14 -1.55 -19.23
CA SER A 110 -18.90 -1.19 -20.62
C SER A 110 -17.71 -1.95 -21.17
N ASP A 111 -17.83 -2.48 -22.37
CA ASP A 111 -16.73 -3.09 -23.12
C ASP A 111 -15.65 -2.08 -23.51
N ASP A 112 -15.98 -0.79 -23.55
CA ASP A 112 -15.05 0.31 -23.83
C ASP A 112 -14.26 0.77 -22.58
N ALA A 113 -14.50 0.19 -21.41
CA ALA A 113 -13.79 0.54 -20.19
C ALA A 113 -12.30 0.18 -20.30
N ARG A 114 -11.44 1.03 -19.76
CA ARG A 114 -10.01 0.71 -19.67
C ARG A 114 -9.81 -0.51 -18.78
N TRP A 115 -9.15 -1.53 -19.32
CA TRP A 115 -8.82 -2.75 -18.57
C TRP A 115 -7.45 -3.26 -19.01
N SER A 116 -6.40 -2.54 -18.58
CA SER A 116 -5.02 -2.84 -18.94
C SER A 116 -4.13 -3.03 -17.70
N ARG A 117 -2.94 -3.58 -17.89
CA ARG A 117 -1.94 -3.73 -16.83
C ARG A 117 -1.50 -2.42 -16.19
N ILE A 118 -1.54 -1.33 -16.94
CA ILE A 118 -1.05 -0.02 -16.51
C ILE A 118 -2.17 0.77 -15.82
N SER A 119 -3.42 0.58 -16.27
CA SER A 119 -4.56 1.31 -15.75
C SER A 119 -5.86 0.59 -16.04
N PHE A 120 -6.79 0.70 -15.13
CA PHE A 120 -8.14 0.15 -15.32
C PHE A 120 -9.20 1.04 -14.67
N ASP A 121 -10.41 0.88 -15.16
CA ASP A 121 -11.59 1.50 -14.58
C ASP A 121 -12.41 0.45 -13.83
N VAL A 122 -12.99 0.87 -12.71
CA VAL A 122 -14.10 0.12 -12.10
C VAL A 122 -15.42 0.69 -12.61
N ASN A 123 -16.54 0.09 -12.20
CA ASN A 123 -17.87 0.58 -12.53
C ASN A 123 -18.13 1.92 -11.82
N CYS A 124 -17.78 3.02 -12.50
CA CYS A 124 -17.91 4.40 -12.01
C CYS A 124 -18.36 5.33 -13.14
N SER A 125 -18.57 6.59 -12.83
CA SER A 125 -18.89 7.62 -13.83
C SER A 125 -17.74 7.80 -14.84
N PRO A 126 -18.03 8.10 -16.12
CA PRO A 126 -17.00 8.36 -17.12
C PRO A 126 -16.03 9.45 -16.69
N SER A 127 -14.73 9.18 -16.79
CA SER A 127 -13.67 10.10 -16.38
C SER A 127 -12.44 9.98 -17.29
N GLN A 128 -11.72 11.09 -17.48
CA GLN A 128 -10.43 11.06 -18.20
C GLN A 128 -9.37 10.29 -17.40
N ALA A 129 -9.38 10.42 -16.06
CA ALA A 129 -8.47 9.69 -15.17
C ALA A 129 -9.00 8.27 -14.93
N PRO A 130 -8.16 7.22 -15.00
CA PRO A 130 -8.55 5.86 -14.65
C PRO A 130 -8.88 5.75 -13.15
N SER A 131 -9.67 4.74 -12.78
CA SER A 131 -9.92 4.44 -11.38
C SER A 131 -8.65 4.02 -10.66
N VAL A 132 -7.82 3.18 -11.30
CA VAL A 132 -6.49 2.81 -10.80
C VAL A 132 -5.46 2.99 -11.91
N LYS A 133 -4.34 3.64 -11.58
CA LYS A 133 -3.14 3.76 -12.43
C LYS A 133 -1.93 3.24 -11.70
N SER A 134 -1.16 2.37 -12.35
CA SER A 134 0.09 1.79 -11.82
C SER A 134 1.30 2.31 -12.58
N VAL A 135 2.32 2.79 -11.87
CA VAL A 135 3.50 3.42 -12.47
C VAL A 135 4.76 3.05 -11.68
N GLY A 136 5.88 2.85 -12.38
CA GLY A 136 7.19 2.84 -11.72
C GLY A 136 7.59 4.25 -11.28
N ILE A 137 8.34 4.40 -10.20
CA ILE A 137 8.75 5.71 -9.64
C ILE A 137 9.52 6.59 -10.64
N THR A 138 10.16 6.00 -11.62
CA THR A 138 10.87 6.71 -12.71
C THR A 138 9.97 6.94 -13.93
N GLY A 139 8.72 6.50 -13.89
CA GLY A 139 7.77 6.66 -14.99
C GLY A 139 7.20 8.08 -15.07
N GLN A 140 6.48 8.37 -16.15
CA GLN A 140 5.84 9.66 -16.34
C GLN A 140 4.61 9.80 -15.42
N LEU A 141 4.73 10.65 -14.43
CA LEU A 141 3.69 10.96 -13.46
C LEU A 141 2.87 12.19 -13.86
N THR A 142 3.50 13.13 -14.58
CA THR A 142 2.90 14.41 -14.97
C THR A 142 1.59 14.23 -15.76
N GLY A 143 0.64 15.13 -15.53
CA GLY A 143 -0.68 15.07 -16.18
C GLY A 143 -1.69 14.12 -15.52
N SER A 144 -1.29 13.39 -14.51
CA SER A 144 -2.19 12.55 -13.71
C SER A 144 -2.73 13.31 -12.50
N ARG A 145 -3.83 12.80 -11.93
CA ARG A 145 -4.40 13.25 -10.65
C ARG A 145 -4.83 12.00 -9.86
N ALA A 146 -4.67 12.03 -8.55
CA ALA A 146 -5.07 10.94 -7.67
C ALA A 146 -5.66 11.48 -6.36
N ASP A 147 -6.70 10.83 -5.86
CA ASP A 147 -7.28 11.09 -4.53
C ASP A 147 -6.58 10.25 -3.46
N LEU A 148 -6.09 9.06 -3.84
CA LEU A 148 -5.26 8.20 -3.02
C LEU A 148 -3.98 7.84 -3.79
N MET A 149 -2.85 8.09 -3.18
CA MET A 149 -1.54 7.72 -3.71
C MET A 149 -0.85 6.74 -2.78
N ILE A 150 -0.39 5.63 -3.33
CA ILE A 150 0.31 4.58 -2.60
C ILE A 150 1.68 4.38 -3.24
N LEU A 151 2.74 4.58 -2.45
CA LEU A 151 4.12 4.34 -2.86
C LEU A 151 4.62 3.07 -2.15
N ASP A 152 4.54 1.94 -2.87
CA ASP A 152 4.85 0.60 -2.35
C ASP A 152 6.26 0.15 -2.71
N ASP A 153 7.09 -0.08 -1.68
CA ASP A 153 8.48 -0.54 -1.78
C ASP A 153 9.30 0.25 -2.83
N ILE A 154 9.18 1.58 -2.83
CA ILE A 154 9.87 2.45 -3.80
C ILE A 154 11.38 2.53 -3.58
N GLU A 155 11.86 2.31 -2.35
CA GLU A 155 13.28 2.22 -2.02
C GLU A 155 13.78 0.79 -2.22
N VAL A 156 14.73 0.62 -3.14
CA VAL A 156 15.39 -0.65 -3.42
C VAL A 156 16.91 -0.43 -3.49
N PRO A 157 17.76 -1.47 -3.35
CA PRO A 157 19.20 -1.29 -3.43
C PRO A 157 19.66 -0.52 -4.67
N GLY A 158 19.04 -0.79 -5.83
CA GLY A 158 19.38 -0.14 -7.11
C GLY A 158 19.13 1.36 -7.17
N ASN A 159 18.38 1.95 -6.22
CA ASN A 159 18.08 3.39 -6.21
C ASN A 159 18.36 4.07 -4.87
N SER A 160 19.04 3.40 -3.93
CA SER A 160 19.24 3.93 -2.57
C SER A 160 20.66 3.80 -2.01
N MET A 161 21.57 3.12 -2.72
CA MET A 161 22.91 2.83 -2.20
C MET A 161 23.78 4.09 -2.02
N THR A 162 23.69 5.05 -2.92
CA THR A 162 24.46 6.30 -2.83
C THR A 162 23.59 7.47 -2.39
N GLU A 163 24.21 8.51 -1.85
CA GLU A 163 23.51 9.75 -1.47
C GLU A 163 22.83 10.40 -2.69
N PHE A 164 23.50 10.41 -3.83
CA PHE A 164 22.96 10.92 -5.08
C PHE A 164 21.66 10.17 -5.48
N MET A 165 21.67 8.84 -5.42
CA MET A 165 20.49 8.02 -5.74
C MET A 165 19.34 8.30 -4.79
N ARG A 166 19.60 8.42 -3.48
CA ARG A 166 18.58 8.74 -2.48
C ARG A 166 18.00 10.15 -2.67
N SER A 167 18.84 11.13 -2.99
CA SER A 167 18.40 12.50 -3.28
C SER A 167 17.52 12.54 -4.52
N LYS A 168 17.90 11.83 -5.58
CA LYS A 168 17.09 11.68 -6.78
C LYS A 168 15.75 10.99 -6.49
N LEU A 169 15.75 9.92 -5.71
CA LEU A 169 14.53 9.23 -5.31
C LEU A 169 13.61 10.16 -4.53
N LEU A 170 14.14 10.94 -3.59
CA LEU A 170 13.38 11.91 -2.81
C LEU A 170 12.77 13.02 -3.69
N GLN A 171 13.50 13.47 -4.72
CA GLN A 171 12.97 14.40 -5.71
C GLN A 171 11.77 13.81 -6.44
N LEU A 172 11.87 12.56 -6.94
CA LEU A 172 10.76 11.87 -7.59
C LEU A 172 9.55 11.71 -6.66
N CYS A 173 9.77 11.45 -5.38
CA CYS A 173 8.70 11.44 -4.38
C CYS A 173 8.02 12.81 -4.27
N THR A 174 8.78 13.91 -4.32
CA THR A 174 8.23 15.27 -4.28
C THR A 174 7.39 15.58 -5.53
N GLU A 175 7.84 15.14 -6.69
CA GLU A 175 7.09 15.27 -7.94
C GLU A 175 5.78 14.47 -7.88
N ALA A 176 5.82 13.25 -7.33
CA ALA A 176 4.64 12.44 -7.10
C ALA A 176 3.61 13.14 -6.20
N GLU A 177 4.06 13.77 -5.09
CA GLU A 177 3.17 14.49 -4.18
C GLU A 177 2.35 15.61 -4.87
N SER A 178 2.91 16.23 -5.91
CA SER A 178 2.23 17.30 -6.67
C SER A 178 1.00 16.83 -7.46
N ILE A 179 0.86 15.52 -7.64
CA ILE A 179 -0.24 14.90 -8.39
C ILE A 179 -1.46 14.69 -7.49
N LEU A 180 -1.27 14.67 -6.18
CA LEU A 180 -2.36 14.47 -5.23
C LEU A 180 -3.39 15.59 -5.39
N THR A 181 -4.67 15.20 -5.50
CA THR A 181 -5.78 16.15 -5.62
C THR A 181 -5.89 16.93 -4.30
N PRO A 182 -6.06 18.27 -4.34
CA PRO A 182 -6.18 19.09 -3.13
C PRO A 182 -7.60 18.98 -2.53
N LYS A 183 -7.99 17.77 -2.10
CA LYS A 183 -9.24 17.49 -1.40
C LYS A 183 -8.97 17.13 0.05
N ASP A 184 -9.96 17.37 0.91
CA ASP A 184 -9.82 17.06 2.33
C ASP A 184 -9.64 15.57 2.64
N ASP A 185 -10.13 14.70 1.78
CA ASP A 185 -10.02 13.25 1.92
C ASP A 185 -8.91 12.62 1.07
N SER A 186 -8.08 13.44 0.43
CA SER A 186 -6.92 12.95 -0.33
C SER A 186 -5.81 12.48 0.61
N ARG A 187 -5.22 11.32 0.28
CA ARG A 187 -4.21 10.67 1.12
C ARG A 187 -3.01 10.21 0.31
N ILE A 188 -1.85 10.25 0.94
CA ILE A 188 -0.61 9.70 0.41
C ILE A 188 0.05 8.79 1.44
N MET A 189 0.42 7.59 1.01
CA MET A 189 0.91 6.52 1.86
C MET A 189 2.19 5.94 1.30
N TYR A 190 3.21 5.89 2.12
CA TYR A 190 4.46 5.21 1.81
C TYR A 190 4.50 3.89 2.57
N LEU A 191 4.71 2.79 1.85
CA LEU A 191 4.91 1.48 2.46
C LEU A 191 6.26 0.93 2.01
N GLY A 192 7.04 0.40 2.93
CA GLY A 192 8.31 -0.20 2.51
C GLY A 192 9.14 -0.77 3.64
N THR A 193 10.27 -1.28 3.22
CA THR A 193 11.32 -1.78 4.11
C THR A 193 12.57 -0.94 3.89
N PRO A 194 13.10 -0.25 4.91
CA PRO A 194 14.36 0.50 4.80
C PRO A 194 15.49 -0.39 4.27
N GLN A 195 16.22 0.09 3.26
CA GLN A 195 17.33 -0.67 2.65
C GLN A 195 18.68 -0.29 3.24
N THR A 196 18.79 0.92 3.78
CA THR A 196 20.04 1.43 4.38
C THR A 196 19.74 2.21 5.66
N THR A 197 20.75 2.48 6.47
CA THR A 197 20.64 3.38 7.63
C THR A 197 20.26 4.81 7.26
N PHE A 198 20.60 5.23 6.03
CA PHE A 198 20.27 6.55 5.45
C PHE A 198 19.05 6.47 4.53
N THR A 199 18.06 5.69 4.92
CA THR A 199 16.83 5.49 4.15
C THR A 199 16.06 6.80 3.90
N ILE A 200 15.34 6.87 2.76
CA ILE A 200 14.46 8.01 2.46
C ILE A 200 13.32 8.15 3.46
N TYR A 201 12.91 7.06 4.13
CA TYR A 201 11.82 7.10 5.12
C TYR A 201 12.11 8.03 6.30
N ARG A 202 13.39 8.24 6.67
CA ARG A 202 13.77 9.27 7.67
C ARG A 202 13.49 10.68 7.14
N LYS A 203 13.83 10.94 5.88
CA LYS A 203 13.57 12.23 5.24
C LYS A 203 12.08 12.52 5.05
N LEU A 204 11.29 11.48 4.80
CA LEU A 204 9.83 11.61 4.75
C LEU A 204 9.25 11.96 6.14
N ALA A 205 9.79 11.41 7.22
CA ALA A 205 9.36 11.77 8.58
C ALA A 205 9.61 13.27 8.88
N GLU A 206 10.75 13.85 8.41
CA GLU A 206 11.05 15.29 8.48
C GLU A 206 10.04 16.13 7.67
N ARG A 207 9.34 15.55 6.70
CA ARG A 207 8.32 16.16 5.84
C ARG A 207 6.88 15.88 6.28
N ASN A 208 6.66 15.62 7.56
CA ASN A 208 5.37 15.36 8.19
C ASN A 208 4.67 14.06 7.72
N TYR A 209 5.40 13.09 7.20
CA TYR A 209 4.88 11.74 7.05
C TYR A 209 5.01 11.01 8.38
N ARG A 210 3.88 10.75 9.03
CA ARG A 210 3.88 10.07 10.33
C ARG A 210 4.29 8.62 10.16
N PRO A 211 5.45 8.21 10.74
CA PRO A 211 5.92 6.84 10.62
C PRO A 211 5.21 5.92 11.62
N PHE A 212 4.94 4.71 11.17
CA PHE A 212 4.72 3.58 12.06
C PHE A 212 5.63 2.42 11.62
N VAL A 213 6.29 1.80 12.60
CA VAL A 213 7.32 0.78 12.34
C VAL A 213 6.90 -0.55 12.94
N TRP A 214 6.86 -1.59 12.12
CA TRP A 214 6.63 -2.98 12.54
C TRP A 214 7.94 -3.76 12.33
N PRO A 215 8.78 -3.90 13.36
CA PRO A 215 10.03 -4.67 13.28
C PRO A 215 9.74 -6.17 13.23
N ALA A 216 10.63 -6.93 12.59
CA ALA A 216 10.54 -8.39 12.57
C ALA A 216 10.78 -9.00 13.97
N ARG A 217 11.61 -8.34 14.79
CA ARG A 217 11.85 -8.67 16.18
C ARG A 217 11.59 -7.45 17.03
N VAL A 218 10.80 -7.63 18.06
CA VAL A 218 10.52 -6.58 19.03
C VAL A 218 11.54 -6.72 20.18
N PRO A 219 12.28 -5.64 20.53
CA PRO A 219 13.09 -5.64 21.73
C PRO A 219 12.22 -5.96 22.95
N ARG A 220 12.68 -6.84 23.84
CA ARG A 220 11.95 -7.25 25.05
C ARG A 220 11.55 -6.08 25.95
N SER A 221 12.20 -4.94 25.80
CA SER A 221 11.91 -3.70 26.54
C SER A 221 10.73 -2.88 26.00
N LEU A 222 10.13 -3.26 24.86
CA LEU A 222 9.06 -2.50 24.20
C LEU A 222 7.73 -3.25 24.34
N SER A 223 7.06 -3.07 25.46
CA SER A 223 5.74 -3.68 25.76
C SER A 223 4.65 -3.37 24.74
N ASN A 224 4.76 -2.23 24.02
CA ASN A 224 3.75 -1.80 23.05
C ASN A 224 3.61 -2.72 21.81
N TYR A 225 4.53 -3.65 21.64
CA TYR A 225 4.52 -4.60 20.52
C TYR A 225 4.19 -6.03 20.95
N GLU A 226 3.92 -6.24 22.25
CA GLU A 226 3.61 -7.57 22.75
C GLU A 226 2.41 -8.17 22.03
N GLY A 227 2.59 -9.37 21.46
CA GLY A 227 1.56 -10.09 20.73
C GLY A 227 1.28 -9.62 19.30
N LEU A 228 1.99 -8.61 18.77
CA LEU A 228 1.83 -8.17 17.36
C LEU A 228 2.57 -9.07 16.37
N LEU A 229 3.58 -9.81 16.80
CA LEU A 229 4.35 -10.71 15.93
C LEU A 229 3.71 -12.10 15.90
N ALA A 230 3.56 -12.64 14.70
CA ALA A 230 3.18 -14.04 14.55
C ALA A 230 4.35 -14.97 14.92
N PRO A 231 4.11 -16.17 15.44
CA PRO A 231 5.15 -17.16 15.75
C PRO A 231 6.09 -17.44 14.55
N ARG A 232 5.55 -17.43 13.33
CA ARG A 232 6.33 -17.62 12.09
C ARG A 232 7.33 -16.50 11.79
N SER A 233 7.18 -15.30 12.34
CA SER A 233 8.16 -14.24 12.15
C SER A 233 9.50 -14.53 12.80
N GLU A 234 9.56 -15.49 13.72
CA GLU A 234 10.80 -15.96 14.35
C GLU A 234 11.56 -16.94 13.45
N GLU A 235 10.88 -17.75 12.63
CA GLU A 235 11.52 -18.73 11.74
C GLU A 235 12.24 -18.06 10.55
N HIS A 236 11.75 -16.92 10.07
CA HIS A 236 12.39 -16.15 8.99
C HIS A 236 13.51 -15.22 9.46
N THR A 237 13.86 -15.24 10.74
CA THR A 237 14.86 -14.33 11.31
C THR A 237 16.30 -14.67 10.94
N SER A 238 16.59 -15.86 10.40
CA SER A 238 17.93 -16.21 9.90
C SER A 238 18.38 -15.37 8.68
N GLU A 239 17.43 -14.92 7.85
CA GLU A 239 17.72 -14.04 6.70
C GLU A 239 17.73 -12.55 7.06
N LEU A 240 17.16 -12.18 8.22
CA LEU A 240 17.00 -10.80 8.69
C LEU A 240 18.08 -10.35 9.67
N GLN A 241 19.19 -11.06 9.77
CA GLN A 241 20.33 -10.72 10.63
C GLN A 241 21.12 -9.48 10.16
N SER A 242 20.58 -8.70 9.23
CA SER A 242 21.18 -7.42 8.86
C SER A 242 21.10 -6.43 10.05
N PRO A 243 22.20 -5.77 10.43
CA PRO A 243 22.23 -4.75 11.50
C PRO A 243 21.24 -3.61 11.30
N MET A 244 20.66 -3.49 10.13
CA MET A 244 19.71 -2.47 9.71
C MET A 244 18.41 -2.45 10.51
N TYR A 245 18.01 -3.57 11.11
CA TYR A 245 16.79 -3.67 11.93
C TYR A 245 16.98 -3.23 13.37
N LEU A 246 18.23 -3.05 13.80
CA LEU A 246 18.59 -2.57 15.15
C LEU A 246 18.57 -1.03 15.27
N VAL A 247 18.43 -0.29 14.18
CA VAL A 247 18.58 1.18 14.16
C VAL A 247 17.25 1.94 14.16
N CYS A 248 16.12 1.25 14.25
CA CYS A 248 14.84 1.91 14.58
C CYS A 248 14.75 2.17 16.10
N ARG A 249 15.70 2.94 16.64
CA ARG A 249 15.62 3.60 17.94
C ARG A 249 15.18 5.03 17.76
#